data_038476a39543dfe19d115a0a446ab8c7
#
_entry.id   038476a39543dfe19d115a0a446ab8c7
#
_cell.length_a   1.000
_cell.length_b   1.000
_cell.length_c   1.000
_cell.angle_alpha   90.00
_cell.angle_beta   90.00
_cell.angle_gamma   90.00
#
_symmetry.space_group_name_H-M   'P 1'
#
loop_
_entity.id
_entity.type
_entity.pdbx_description
1 polymer ?
#
loop_
_entity_poly.entity_id
_entity_poly.type
_entity_poly.pdbx_seq_one_letter_code
_entity_poly.pdbx_strand_id
1 'polypeptide(L)'
;SNLRYSIANSIENTLFNQLHYNWNEDNLIQISKPEIGNKLKLWFSQSMHSEPKEAVLMYSKKDAKTTNLWIKNNCLNNGQSLAKGDLLVANNNVTIPDDTGFNQPKKVINGMYFLLNEIKETKNISQPISQSPLPINLNFININVKCLSLAGTPDTDIWILENYFISDDGLSNNEKIAFRVFVNRRLSDFKNKFPFSSSEEFRNLKQDVDY
;
A
#
# COMPACT_ATOMS: atom_id res chain seq x y z
N SER A 1 16.74 12.92 18.50
CA SER A 1 16.59 11.96 19.56
C SER A 1 17.82 11.05 19.65
N ASN A 2 18.11 10.59 20.86
CA ASN A 2 19.33 9.87 21.22
C ASN A 2 19.60 8.61 20.37
N LEU A 3 18.56 7.88 19.96
CA LEU A 3 18.70 6.67 19.14
C LEU A 3 19.33 6.97 17.76
N ARG A 4 18.91 8.04 17.08
CA ARG A 4 19.49 8.43 15.78
C ARG A 4 20.95 8.82 15.94
N TYR A 5 21.30 9.47 17.06
CA TYR A 5 22.66 9.89 17.36
C TYR A 5 23.55 8.69 17.68
N SER A 6 23.05 7.73 18.45
CA SER A 6 23.73 6.47 18.78
C SER A 6 24.00 5.62 17.53
N ILE A 7 23.01 5.49 16.62
CA ILE A 7 23.18 4.78 15.35
C ILE A 7 24.21 5.49 14.46
N ALA A 8 24.15 6.82 14.33
CA ALA A 8 25.08 7.60 13.53
C ALA A 8 26.52 7.45 14.07
N ASN A 9 26.72 7.59 15.37
CA ASN A 9 28.03 7.40 16.00
C ASN A 9 28.55 5.97 15.86
N SER A 10 27.67 4.97 15.90
CA SER A 10 28.01 3.58 15.67
C SER A 10 28.52 3.36 14.24
N ILE A 11 27.90 3.99 13.24
CA ILE A 11 28.31 3.91 11.83
C ILE A 11 29.66 4.61 11.63
N GLU A 12 29.89 5.79 12.21
CA GLU A 12 31.13 6.54 12.08
C GLU A 12 32.31 5.83 12.71
N ASN A 13 32.09 5.09 13.81
CA ASN A 13 33.14 4.38 14.53
C ASN A 13 33.37 2.94 14.06
N THR A 14 32.69 2.45 13.04
CA THR A 14 32.89 1.09 12.53
C THR A 14 34.02 1.02 11.50
N LEU A 15 35.18 0.65 11.95
CA LEU A 15 36.33 0.29 11.08
C LEU A 15 36.12 -1.03 10.30
N PHE A 16 35.08 -1.84 10.60
CA PHE A 16 34.93 -3.21 10.09
C PHE A 16 33.48 -3.60 9.78
N ASN A 17 32.63 -2.73 9.36
CA ASN A 17 31.22 -3.03 9.03
C ASN A 17 30.41 -3.71 10.18
N GLN A 18 30.80 -3.55 11.42
CA GLN A 18 30.07 -4.04 12.57
C GLN A 18 29.34 -2.88 13.25
N LEU A 19 28.01 -2.94 13.25
CA LEU A 19 27.18 -2.00 14.01
C LEU A 19 27.20 -2.40 15.48
N HIS A 20 27.79 -1.56 16.32
CA HIS A 20 27.75 -1.70 17.77
C HIS A 20 26.60 -0.88 18.33
N TYR A 21 25.61 -1.53 18.91
CA TYR A 21 24.48 -0.89 19.58
C TYR A 21 24.76 -0.81 21.10
N ASN A 22 24.50 0.33 21.68
CA ASN A 22 24.46 0.44 23.13
C ASN A 22 23.07 -0.01 23.62
N TRP A 23 22.96 -1.27 24.07
CA TRP A 23 21.73 -1.89 24.54
C TRP A 23 21.22 -1.33 25.87
N ASN A 24 21.97 -0.48 26.55
CA ASN A 24 21.64 0.08 27.86
C ASN A 24 20.93 1.44 27.77
N GLU A 25 20.53 1.89 26.59
CA GLU A 25 19.74 3.11 26.46
C GLU A 25 18.26 2.83 26.73
N ASP A 26 17.59 3.75 27.43
CA ASP A 26 16.18 3.64 27.86
C ASP A 26 15.18 3.38 26.71
N ASN A 27 15.59 3.61 25.46
CA ASN A 27 14.78 3.50 24.27
C ASN A 27 15.09 2.26 23.40
N LEU A 28 16.03 1.41 23.82
CA LEU A 28 16.42 0.21 23.08
C LEU A 28 16.32 -1.01 23.98
N ILE A 29 15.37 -1.89 23.66
CA ILE A 29 15.11 -3.10 24.43
C ILE A 29 15.40 -4.32 23.57
N GLN A 30 16.25 -5.19 24.04
CA GLN A 30 16.44 -6.50 23.42
C GLN A 30 15.34 -7.45 23.91
N ILE A 31 14.62 -8.07 22.97
CA ILE A 31 13.60 -9.08 23.28
C ILE A 31 13.98 -10.43 22.69
N SER A 32 13.62 -11.50 23.36
CA SER A 32 13.83 -12.86 22.89
C SER A 32 12.81 -13.23 21.79
N LYS A 33 13.17 -14.19 20.92
CA LYS A 33 12.24 -14.68 19.87
C LYS A 33 10.85 -15.09 20.40
N PRO A 34 10.73 -15.83 21.52
CA PRO A 34 9.41 -16.18 22.08
C PRO A 34 8.56 -14.98 22.51
N GLU A 35 9.20 -13.89 22.93
CA GLU A 35 8.50 -12.67 23.38
C GLU A 35 7.98 -11.81 22.23
N ILE A 36 8.54 -11.96 21.01
CA ILE A 36 8.14 -11.16 19.85
C ILE A 36 6.63 -11.28 19.60
N GLY A 37 6.09 -12.50 19.60
CA GLY A 37 4.66 -12.74 19.35
C GLY A 37 3.75 -12.03 20.36
N ASN A 38 4.13 -12.02 21.65
CA ASN A 38 3.37 -11.33 22.70
C ASN A 38 3.43 -9.82 22.52
N LYS A 39 4.60 -9.27 22.14
CA LYS A 39 4.75 -7.84 21.84
C LYS A 39 3.92 -7.43 20.64
N LEU A 40 3.95 -8.20 19.54
CA LEU A 40 3.13 -7.93 18.36
C LEU A 40 1.63 -7.95 18.71
N LYS A 41 1.16 -8.92 19.49
CA LYS A 41 -0.22 -8.95 19.99
C LYS A 41 -0.57 -7.71 20.81
N LEU A 42 0.32 -7.27 21.71
CA LEU A 42 0.10 -6.06 22.49
C LEU A 42 -0.02 -4.81 21.62
N TRP A 43 0.84 -4.67 20.60
CA TRP A 43 0.88 -3.49 19.76
C TRP A 43 -0.25 -3.45 18.73
N PHE A 44 -0.63 -4.58 18.14
CA PHE A 44 -1.55 -4.66 17.01
C PHE A 44 -2.92 -5.25 17.34
N SER A 45 -3.25 -5.52 18.61
CA SER A 45 -4.55 -6.10 19.00
C SER A 45 -5.71 -5.09 19.00
N GLN A 46 -5.42 -3.81 18.86
CA GLN A 46 -6.45 -2.77 18.85
C GLN A 46 -6.77 -2.36 17.40
N SER A 47 -8.06 -2.16 17.10
CA SER A 47 -8.48 -1.61 15.82
C SER A 47 -7.86 -0.22 15.62
N MET A 48 -7.21 -0.04 14.47
CA MET A 48 -6.54 1.22 14.15
C MET A 48 -7.57 2.26 13.70
N HIS A 49 -7.67 3.35 14.44
CA HIS A 49 -8.51 4.52 14.09
C HIS A 49 -7.67 5.74 13.71
N SER A 50 -6.36 5.66 13.84
CA SER A 50 -5.37 6.70 13.55
C SER A 50 -4.14 6.07 12.88
N GLU A 51 -3.20 6.90 12.45
CA GLU A 51 -1.90 6.40 11.97
C GLU A 51 -1.23 5.48 13.01
N PRO A 52 -0.62 4.37 12.55
CA PRO A 52 0.09 3.47 13.45
C PRO A 52 1.28 4.19 14.09
N LYS A 53 1.41 4.04 15.40
CA LYS A 53 2.56 4.56 16.16
C LYS A 53 3.71 3.57 16.19
N GLU A 54 3.39 2.29 16.00
CA GLU A 54 4.31 1.17 16.02
C GLU A 54 4.59 0.69 14.61
N ALA A 55 5.83 0.29 14.33
CA ALA A 55 6.22 -0.32 13.08
C ALA A 55 7.19 -1.48 13.31
N VAL A 56 7.06 -2.51 12.50
CA VAL A 56 8.01 -3.64 12.48
C VAL A 56 8.88 -3.52 11.24
N LEU A 57 10.18 -3.37 11.46
CA LEU A 57 11.16 -3.30 10.38
C LEU A 57 11.74 -4.69 10.13
N MET A 58 11.73 -5.12 8.88
CA MET A 58 12.24 -6.42 8.45
C MET A 58 13.35 -6.24 7.42
N TYR A 59 14.29 -7.19 7.41
CA TYR A 59 15.41 -7.17 6.47
C TYR A 59 14.96 -7.42 5.02
N SER A 60 13.97 -8.28 4.81
CA SER A 60 13.49 -8.62 3.47
C SER A 60 11.98 -8.37 3.30
N LYS A 61 11.56 -8.15 2.05
CA LYS A 61 10.13 -8.04 1.71
C LYS A 61 9.35 -9.31 2.06
N LYS A 62 9.96 -10.47 1.88
CA LYS A 62 9.38 -11.77 2.22
C LYS A 62 9.09 -11.88 3.71
N ASP A 63 10.06 -11.50 4.55
CA ASP A 63 9.88 -11.52 6.01
C ASP A 63 8.83 -10.51 6.44
N ALA A 64 8.81 -9.33 5.84
CA ALA A 64 7.78 -8.32 6.09
C ALA A 64 6.38 -8.86 5.76
N LYS A 65 6.21 -9.52 4.59
CA LYS A 65 4.92 -10.12 4.22
C LYS A 65 4.52 -11.24 5.18
N THR A 66 5.43 -12.14 5.52
CA THR A 66 5.17 -13.23 6.48
C THR A 66 4.75 -12.67 7.85
N THR A 67 5.41 -11.63 8.32
CA THR A 67 5.07 -10.97 9.58
C THR A 67 3.74 -10.26 9.51
N ASN A 68 3.44 -9.56 8.42
CA ASN A 68 2.13 -8.92 8.21
C ASN A 68 0.99 -9.95 8.20
N LEU A 69 1.15 -11.08 7.52
CA LEU A 69 0.18 -12.18 7.54
C LEU A 69 0.01 -12.76 8.93
N TRP A 70 1.10 -12.92 9.67
CA TRP A 70 1.04 -13.39 11.04
C TRP A 70 0.26 -12.41 11.95
N ILE A 71 0.52 -11.09 11.81
CA ILE A 71 -0.22 -10.04 12.54
C ILE A 71 -1.70 -10.07 12.17
N LYS A 72 -2.03 -10.14 10.87
CA LYS A 72 -3.43 -10.24 10.42
C LYS A 72 -4.16 -11.42 11.04
N ASN A 73 -3.55 -12.60 11.03
CA ASN A 73 -4.17 -13.82 11.54
C ASN A 73 -4.26 -13.87 13.07
N ASN A 74 -3.23 -13.40 13.77
CA ASN A 74 -3.10 -13.62 15.22
C ASN A 74 -3.46 -12.39 16.07
N CYS A 75 -3.45 -11.20 15.47
CA CYS A 75 -3.75 -9.96 16.19
C CYS A 75 -5.09 -9.35 15.75
N LEU A 76 -5.38 -9.38 14.44
CA LEU A 76 -6.55 -8.71 13.86
C LEU A 76 -7.69 -9.67 13.51
N ASN A 77 -7.45 -10.99 13.49
CA ASN A 77 -8.41 -12.03 13.05
C ASN A 77 -8.99 -11.79 11.63
N ASN A 78 -8.23 -11.15 10.75
CA ASN A 78 -8.69 -10.75 9.41
C ASN A 78 -8.43 -11.80 8.31
N GLY A 79 -7.85 -12.94 8.64
CA GLY A 79 -7.50 -13.96 7.66
C GLY A 79 -6.37 -13.52 6.69
N GLN A 80 -6.18 -14.27 5.59
CA GLN A 80 -5.08 -14.02 4.64
C GLN A 80 -5.46 -13.09 3.48
N SER A 81 -6.74 -13.05 3.10
CA SER A 81 -7.24 -12.16 2.03
C SER A 81 -7.42 -10.73 2.53
N LEU A 82 -7.59 -9.81 1.59
CA LEU A 82 -7.93 -8.43 1.90
C LEU A 82 -9.28 -8.41 2.66
N ALA A 83 -9.35 -7.67 3.77
CA ALA A 83 -10.52 -7.65 4.63
C ALA A 83 -10.74 -6.27 5.26
N LYS A 84 -11.99 -5.99 5.63
CA LYS A 84 -12.35 -4.80 6.42
C LYS A 84 -11.46 -4.70 7.66
N GLY A 85 -10.94 -3.50 7.92
CA GLY A 85 -10.02 -3.23 9.02
C GLY A 85 -8.54 -3.41 8.67
N ASP A 86 -8.23 -3.84 7.45
CA ASP A 86 -6.85 -3.88 7.00
C ASP A 86 -6.26 -2.48 6.85
N LEU A 87 -5.01 -2.35 7.24
CA LEU A 87 -4.22 -1.15 7.03
C LEU A 87 -3.46 -1.26 5.71
N LEU A 88 -3.72 -0.33 4.81
CA LEU A 88 -3.05 -0.21 3.52
C LEU A 88 -2.07 0.96 3.54
N VAL A 89 -0.99 0.84 2.80
CA VAL A 89 0.02 1.90 2.64
C VAL A 89 0.13 2.25 1.16
N ALA A 90 0.03 3.54 0.85
CA ALA A 90 0.28 4.00 -0.51
C ALA A 90 1.73 3.72 -0.91
N ASN A 91 1.91 3.02 -2.01
CA ASN A 91 3.24 2.70 -2.55
C ASN A 91 3.72 3.69 -3.61
N ASN A 92 2.84 4.56 -4.09
CA ASN A 92 3.12 5.59 -5.10
C ASN A 92 2.41 6.89 -4.76
N ASN A 93 2.88 7.98 -5.37
CA ASN A 93 2.14 9.24 -5.37
C ASN A 93 1.02 9.15 -6.38
N VAL A 94 -0.21 9.30 -5.92
CA VAL A 94 -1.41 9.30 -6.76
C VAL A 94 -2.30 10.48 -6.42
N THR A 95 -3.21 10.82 -7.33
CA THR A 95 -4.21 11.85 -7.09
C THR A 95 -5.56 11.15 -6.97
N ILE A 96 -6.23 11.30 -5.84
CA ILE A 96 -7.60 10.80 -5.67
C ILE A 96 -8.55 11.91 -6.10
N PRO A 97 -9.50 11.64 -7.03
CA PRO A 97 -10.54 12.58 -7.41
C PRO A 97 -11.38 12.97 -6.18
N ASP A 98 -11.87 14.20 -6.17
CA ASP A 98 -12.85 14.60 -5.20
C ASP A 98 -14.26 14.49 -5.81
N ASP A 99 -15.01 13.48 -5.38
CA ASP A 99 -16.37 13.22 -5.85
C ASP A 99 -17.38 14.31 -5.44
N THR A 100 -17.01 15.22 -4.55
CA THR A 100 -17.89 16.29 -4.09
C THR A 100 -17.96 17.51 -5.01
N GLY A 101 -17.10 17.57 -6.04
CA GLY A 101 -17.11 18.62 -7.07
C GLY A 101 -16.65 20.02 -6.62
N PHE A 102 -16.37 20.20 -5.33
CA PHE A 102 -16.01 21.51 -4.76
C PHE A 102 -14.57 21.61 -4.27
N ASN A 103 -13.87 20.50 -4.09
CA ASN A 103 -12.52 20.50 -3.54
C ASN A 103 -11.48 20.13 -4.61
N GLN A 104 -10.26 20.58 -4.39
CA GLN A 104 -9.14 20.20 -5.24
C GLN A 104 -8.83 18.70 -5.05
N PRO A 105 -8.45 18.00 -6.12
CA PRO A 105 -8.08 16.61 -6.05
C PRO A 105 -6.99 16.40 -5.01
N LYS A 106 -7.19 15.43 -4.11
CA LYS A 106 -6.27 15.17 -3.01
C LYS A 106 -5.07 14.40 -3.49
N LYS A 107 -3.89 14.91 -3.18
CA LYS A 107 -2.64 14.19 -3.47
C LYS A 107 -2.39 13.17 -2.35
N VAL A 108 -2.32 11.91 -2.75
CA VAL A 108 -1.82 10.82 -1.90
C VAL A 108 -0.32 10.72 -2.12
N ILE A 109 0.43 10.81 -1.04
CA ILE A 109 1.89 10.70 -1.05
C ILE A 109 2.26 9.26 -0.65
N ASN A 110 3.32 8.74 -1.24
CA ASN A 110 3.91 7.46 -0.84
C ASN A 110 4.15 7.41 0.68
N GLY A 111 3.71 6.34 1.32
CA GLY A 111 3.77 6.16 2.78
C GLY A 111 2.52 6.57 3.55
N MET A 112 1.51 7.18 2.92
CA MET A 112 0.24 7.47 3.59
C MET A 112 -0.53 6.20 3.92
N TYR A 113 -1.21 6.21 5.07
CA TYR A 113 -1.98 5.08 5.59
C TYR A 113 -3.47 5.23 5.29
N PHE A 114 -4.07 4.10 4.92
CA PHE A 114 -5.50 3.98 4.66
C PHE A 114 -6.07 2.79 5.42
N LEU A 115 -7.21 3.00 6.05
CA LEU A 115 -8.00 1.93 6.67
C LEU A 115 -9.03 1.43 5.65
N LEU A 116 -9.07 0.13 5.40
CA LEU A 116 -10.07 -0.48 4.54
C LEU A 116 -11.39 -0.62 5.31
N ASN A 117 -12.42 0.10 4.87
CA ASN A 117 -13.75 0.07 5.46
C ASN A 117 -14.63 -1.01 4.85
N GLU A 118 -14.56 -1.19 3.53
CA GLU A 118 -15.45 -2.10 2.80
C GLU A 118 -14.82 -2.56 1.48
N ILE A 119 -15.12 -3.78 1.08
CA ILE A 119 -14.87 -4.31 -0.25
C ILE A 119 -16.19 -4.30 -0.99
N LYS A 120 -16.28 -3.57 -2.13
CA LYS A 120 -17.54 -3.36 -2.86
C LYS A 120 -17.72 -4.37 -3.99
N GLU A 121 -16.87 -4.29 -5.00
CA GLU A 121 -16.98 -5.10 -6.20
C GLU A 121 -15.63 -5.56 -6.72
N THR A 122 -15.64 -6.60 -7.53
CA THR A 122 -14.44 -7.12 -8.20
C THR A 122 -14.64 -7.12 -9.70
N LYS A 123 -13.56 -6.86 -10.46
CA LYS A 123 -13.54 -6.86 -11.89
C LYS A 123 -12.33 -7.62 -12.42
N ASN A 124 -12.56 -8.61 -13.26
CA ASN A 124 -11.49 -9.34 -13.93
C ASN A 124 -11.36 -8.87 -15.37
N ILE A 125 -10.13 -8.56 -15.80
CA ILE A 125 -9.81 -8.13 -17.16
C ILE A 125 -8.76 -9.07 -17.72
N SER A 126 -9.11 -9.76 -18.80
CA SER A 126 -8.20 -10.64 -19.53
C SER A 126 -7.47 -9.84 -20.59
N GLN A 127 -6.19 -9.52 -20.35
CA GLN A 127 -5.37 -8.68 -21.21
C GLN A 127 -4.35 -9.50 -22.03
N PRO A 128 -4.50 -9.58 -23.37
CA PRO A 128 -3.50 -10.21 -24.21
C PRO A 128 -2.23 -9.34 -24.32
N ILE A 129 -1.07 -10.00 -24.29
CA ILE A 129 0.25 -9.41 -24.47
C ILE A 129 1.07 -10.26 -25.44
N SER A 130 1.97 -9.65 -26.20
CA SER A 130 2.77 -10.32 -27.22
C SER A 130 3.76 -11.36 -26.66
N GLN A 131 4.15 -11.18 -25.39
CA GLN A 131 5.13 -12.07 -24.71
C GLN A 131 4.51 -13.34 -24.09
N SER A 132 3.18 -13.46 -24.10
CA SER A 132 2.49 -14.62 -23.52
C SER A 132 1.51 -15.23 -24.51
N PRO A 133 1.50 -16.57 -24.69
CA PRO A 133 0.52 -17.24 -25.53
C PRO A 133 -0.91 -17.17 -24.97
N LEU A 134 -1.04 -16.93 -23.67
CA LEU A 134 -2.32 -16.79 -22.98
C LEU A 134 -2.48 -15.36 -22.46
N PRO A 135 -3.71 -14.84 -22.50
CA PRO A 135 -4.01 -13.55 -21.89
C PRO A 135 -3.69 -13.55 -20.38
N ILE A 136 -3.27 -12.41 -19.86
CA ILE A 136 -3.00 -12.23 -18.44
C ILE A 136 -4.24 -11.68 -17.77
N ASN A 137 -4.65 -12.30 -16.68
CA ASN A 137 -5.79 -11.85 -15.90
C ASN A 137 -5.35 -10.78 -14.89
N LEU A 138 -5.98 -9.61 -14.99
CA LEU A 138 -5.81 -8.50 -14.07
C LEU A 138 -7.08 -8.41 -13.22
N ASN A 139 -6.95 -8.66 -11.92
CA ASN A 139 -8.05 -8.62 -10.98
C ASN A 139 -8.07 -7.28 -10.27
N PHE A 140 -9.14 -6.53 -10.45
CA PHE A 140 -9.36 -5.26 -9.78
C PHE A 140 -10.41 -5.42 -8.69
N ILE A 141 -10.20 -4.76 -7.56
CA ILE A 141 -11.14 -4.69 -6.45
C ILE A 141 -11.46 -3.23 -6.17
N ASN A 142 -12.73 -2.88 -6.15
CA ASN A 142 -13.22 -1.60 -5.65
C ASN A 142 -13.34 -1.69 -4.14
N ILE A 143 -12.68 -0.78 -3.45
CA ILE A 143 -12.67 -0.72 -1.99
C ILE A 143 -13.00 0.69 -1.52
N ASN A 144 -13.73 0.77 -0.40
CA ASN A 144 -13.91 2.01 0.34
C ASN A 144 -12.81 2.13 1.39
N VAL A 145 -12.09 3.24 1.40
CA VAL A 145 -10.99 3.49 2.31
C VAL A 145 -11.11 4.83 3.01
N LYS A 146 -10.62 4.89 4.25
CA LYS A 146 -10.43 6.11 5.04
C LYS A 146 -8.96 6.45 5.10
N CYS A 147 -8.58 7.66 4.70
CA CYS A 147 -7.22 8.14 4.86
C CYS A 147 -6.95 8.47 6.34
N LEU A 148 -5.96 7.82 6.95
CA LEU A 148 -5.58 8.06 8.34
C LEU A 148 -4.54 9.18 8.47
N SER A 149 -3.75 9.43 7.42
CA SER A 149 -2.69 10.43 7.40
C SER A 149 -3.17 11.87 7.17
N LEU A 150 -4.43 12.04 6.77
CA LEU A 150 -5.04 13.36 6.54
C LEU A 150 -6.34 13.46 7.32
N ALA A 151 -6.33 14.26 8.39
CA ALA A 151 -7.52 14.50 9.20
C ALA A 151 -8.64 15.17 8.38
N GLY A 152 -9.89 14.73 8.61
CA GLY A 152 -11.07 15.32 7.95
C GLY A 152 -11.22 14.93 6.47
N THR A 153 -10.46 13.95 5.97
CA THR A 153 -10.65 13.40 4.64
C THR A 153 -11.89 12.50 4.64
N PRO A 154 -12.86 12.70 3.73
CA PRO A 154 -13.97 11.77 3.57
C PRO A 154 -13.49 10.40 3.12
N ASP A 155 -14.28 9.38 3.44
CA ASP A 155 -14.06 8.04 2.93
C ASP A 155 -14.19 8.06 1.41
N THR A 156 -13.31 7.35 0.72
CA THR A 156 -13.21 7.42 -0.74
C THR A 156 -13.18 6.01 -1.33
N ASP A 157 -13.85 5.84 -2.47
CA ASP A 157 -13.80 4.59 -3.22
C ASP A 157 -12.60 4.61 -4.18
N ILE A 158 -11.81 3.54 -4.14
CA ILE A 158 -10.66 3.39 -5.02
C ILE A 158 -10.63 1.97 -5.61
N TRP A 159 -10.11 1.87 -6.84
CA TRP A 159 -9.79 0.60 -7.45
C TRP A 159 -8.34 0.23 -7.17
N ILE A 160 -8.11 -0.99 -6.75
CA ILE A 160 -6.79 -1.55 -6.53
C ILE A 160 -6.58 -2.81 -7.36
N LEU A 161 -5.35 -3.08 -7.75
CA LEU A 161 -4.99 -4.29 -8.48
C LEU A 161 -4.67 -5.40 -7.47
N GLU A 162 -5.58 -6.38 -7.34
CA GLU A 162 -5.47 -7.48 -6.37
C GLU A 162 -4.22 -8.33 -6.60
N ASN A 163 -3.82 -8.54 -7.86
CA ASN A 163 -2.62 -9.28 -8.23
C ASN A 163 -1.39 -8.84 -7.44
N TYR A 164 -1.31 -7.55 -7.08
CA TYR A 164 -0.19 -7.01 -6.31
C TYR A 164 -0.09 -7.61 -4.89
N PHE A 165 -1.22 -7.98 -4.30
CA PHE A 165 -1.29 -8.50 -2.93
C PHE A 165 -1.15 -10.02 -2.86
N ILE A 166 -1.52 -10.73 -3.93
CA ILE A 166 -1.51 -12.20 -3.96
C ILE A 166 -0.07 -12.73 -4.06
N SER A 167 0.75 -12.13 -4.90
CA SER A 167 2.13 -12.58 -5.14
C SER A 167 3.10 -12.11 -4.06
N ASP A 168 4.10 -12.95 -3.73
CA ASP A 168 5.13 -12.61 -2.74
C ASP A 168 6.07 -11.49 -3.20
N ASP A 169 6.33 -11.43 -4.50
CA ASP A 169 7.26 -10.46 -5.11
C ASP A 169 6.54 -9.28 -5.79
N GLY A 170 5.23 -9.13 -5.55
CA GLY A 170 4.37 -8.19 -6.26
C GLY A 170 4.04 -8.67 -7.68
N LEU A 171 3.76 -7.75 -8.60
CA LEU A 171 3.40 -8.13 -9.97
C LEU A 171 4.56 -8.81 -10.71
N SER A 172 4.27 -9.93 -11.36
CA SER A 172 5.17 -10.57 -12.32
C SER A 172 5.46 -9.65 -13.51
N ASN A 173 6.50 -9.95 -14.30
CA ASN A 173 6.82 -9.15 -15.48
C ASN A 173 5.66 -9.12 -16.49
N ASN A 174 4.99 -10.26 -16.70
CA ASN A 174 3.85 -10.34 -17.61
C ASN A 174 2.66 -9.51 -17.11
N GLU A 175 2.36 -9.52 -15.80
CA GLU A 175 1.31 -8.69 -15.22
C GLU A 175 1.64 -7.20 -15.31
N LYS A 176 2.89 -6.79 -15.09
CA LYS A 176 3.34 -5.40 -15.28
C LYS A 176 3.15 -4.94 -16.73
N ILE A 177 3.49 -5.80 -17.70
CA ILE A 177 3.30 -5.50 -19.13
C ILE A 177 1.81 -5.43 -19.45
N ALA A 178 1.03 -6.41 -19.02
CA ALA A 178 -0.42 -6.45 -19.23
C ALA A 178 -1.11 -5.22 -18.64
N PHE A 179 -0.77 -4.83 -17.42
CA PHE A 179 -1.30 -3.64 -16.78
C PHE A 179 -0.95 -2.37 -17.57
N ARG A 180 0.30 -2.23 -18.00
CA ARG A 180 0.73 -1.08 -18.83
C ARG A 180 -0.03 -1.03 -20.16
N VAL A 181 -0.20 -2.17 -20.84
CA VAL A 181 -0.98 -2.24 -22.11
C VAL A 181 -2.43 -1.87 -21.87
N PHE A 182 -3.04 -2.37 -20.78
CA PHE A 182 -4.39 -2.03 -20.39
C PHE A 182 -4.58 -0.52 -20.18
N VAL A 183 -3.72 0.10 -19.36
CA VAL A 183 -3.77 1.54 -19.08
C VAL A 183 -3.56 2.36 -20.36
N ASN A 184 -2.56 2.02 -21.17
CA ASN A 184 -2.28 2.74 -22.41
C ASN A 184 -3.44 2.65 -23.41
N ARG A 185 -4.10 1.48 -23.53
CA ARG A 185 -5.28 1.32 -24.38
C ARG A 185 -6.41 2.23 -23.91
N ARG A 186 -6.73 2.21 -22.62
CA ARG A 186 -7.77 3.08 -22.07
C ARG A 186 -7.47 4.56 -22.28
N LEU A 187 -6.22 4.98 -22.06
CA LEU A 187 -5.79 6.37 -22.34
C LEU A 187 -5.91 6.73 -23.81
N SER A 188 -5.59 5.81 -24.72
CA SER A 188 -5.75 6.02 -26.16
C SER A 188 -7.22 6.13 -26.55
N ASP A 189 -8.06 5.22 -26.09
CA ASP A 189 -9.51 5.23 -26.34
C ASP A 189 -10.14 6.52 -25.80
N PHE A 190 -9.70 6.95 -24.64
CA PHE A 190 -10.12 8.19 -24.04
C PHE A 190 -9.71 9.43 -24.87
N LYS A 191 -8.43 9.51 -25.31
CA LYS A 191 -7.96 10.60 -26.19
C LYS A 191 -8.69 10.64 -27.52
N ASN A 192 -9.06 9.47 -28.06
CA ASN A 192 -9.83 9.38 -29.31
C ASN A 192 -11.27 9.88 -29.16
N LYS A 193 -11.91 9.61 -27.98
CA LYS A 193 -13.25 10.11 -27.66
C LYS A 193 -13.25 11.63 -27.37
N PHE A 194 -12.20 12.12 -26.76
CA PHE A 194 -12.09 13.51 -26.30
C PHE A 194 -10.80 14.16 -26.82
N PRO A 195 -10.75 14.51 -28.13
CA PRO A 195 -9.55 15.07 -28.76
C PRO A 195 -9.15 16.45 -28.19
N PHE A 196 -10.07 17.14 -27.52
CA PHE A 196 -9.82 18.45 -26.91
C PHE A 196 -9.70 18.32 -25.39
N SER A 197 -8.46 18.37 -24.90
CA SER A 197 -8.11 18.20 -23.48
C SER A 197 -8.58 19.31 -22.51
N SER A 198 -9.32 20.32 -23.01
CA SER A 198 -9.80 21.46 -22.22
C SER A 198 -11.23 21.33 -21.73
N SER A 199 -11.99 20.31 -22.13
CA SER A 199 -13.37 20.13 -21.69
C SER A 199 -13.43 19.60 -20.27
N GLU A 200 -14.44 20.04 -19.52
CA GLU A 200 -14.76 19.56 -18.17
C GLU A 200 -15.00 18.03 -18.17
N GLU A 201 -15.61 17.52 -19.24
CA GLU A 201 -15.79 16.09 -19.51
C GLU A 201 -14.46 15.34 -19.61
N PHE A 202 -13.41 15.95 -20.22
CA PHE A 202 -12.08 15.36 -20.27
C PHE A 202 -11.47 15.22 -18.86
N ARG A 203 -11.65 16.23 -18.01
CA ARG A 203 -11.14 16.17 -16.62
C ARG A 203 -11.85 15.11 -15.80
N ASN A 204 -13.17 15.03 -15.92
CA ASN A 204 -13.99 14.07 -15.17
C ASN A 204 -13.69 12.63 -15.60
N LEU A 205 -13.55 12.38 -16.91
CA LEU A 205 -13.24 11.05 -17.44
C LEU A 205 -11.76 10.64 -17.26
N LYS A 206 -10.83 11.60 -17.17
CA LYS A 206 -9.45 11.29 -16.77
C LYS A 206 -9.39 10.72 -15.37
N GLN A 207 -10.27 11.14 -14.49
CA GLN A 207 -10.42 10.59 -13.14
C GLN A 207 -10.90 9.14 -13.15
N ASP A 208 -11.76 8.74 -14.10
CA ASP A 208 -12.21 7.36 -14.27
C ASP A 208 -11.16 6.43 -14.90
N VAL A 209 -10.07 6.97 -15.41
CA VAL A 209 -8.97 6.21 -16.07
C VAL A 209 -7.77 6.03 -15.15
N ASP A 210 -7.62 6.87 -14.14
CA ASP A 210 -6.56 6.77 -13.13
C ASP A 210 -6.96 5.70 -12.06
N TYR A 211 -6.87 4.42 -12.46
CA TYR A 211 -6.97 3.29 -11.54
C TYR A 211 -5.62 3.00 -10.89
#